data_4e3ddbbed0f2a5bc525a4522bf1d2be2
#
_entry.id   4e3ddbbed0f2a5bc525a4522bf1d2be2
#
_cell.length_a   1.000
_cell.length_b   1.000
_cell.length_c   1.000
_cell.angle_alpha   90.00
_cell.angle_beta   90.00
_cell.angle_gamma   90.00
#
_symmetry.space_group_name_H-M   'P 1'
#
loop_
_entity.id
_entity.type
_entity.pdbx_description
1 polymer ?
#
loop_
_entity_poly.entity_id
_entity_poly.type
_entity_poly.pdbx_seq_one_letter_code
_entity_poly.pdbx_strand_id
1 'polypeptide(L)'
;MVSKRRMKDSKRPSPGPVLTLLAVTLLAACSTSNRARIEPEAFGSTTTHARNYASPPARTCEAARRALLSQGFVITSANASQVDGRKNFQPEHDLHVVLEFHVVCAPDGKGGKKSIAFVNALQDRYALKKSNNSASVGVGAIGSLSLPFTSSDDSLVRVASETVTAASFYDRYFVLLQRFLAVDYEQEEIKAVEPAGLTPQPPKPAAIAASAP
;
A
#
# COMPACT_ATOMS: atom_id res chain seq x y z
N MET A 1 -51.47 77.12 -9.92
CA MET A 1 -50.00 77.08 -10.11
C MET A 1 -49.50 75.76 -9.63
N VAL A 2 -49.25 74.83 -10.55
CA VAL A 2 -48.81 73.47 -10.26
C VAL A 2 -47.33 73.35 -10.68
N SER A 3 -46.43 73.23 -9.70
CA SER A 3 -45.02 73.16 -9.93
C SER A 3 -44.62 71.70 -10.29
N LYS A 4 -44.18 71.49 -11.52
CA LYS A 4 -43.72 70.17 -12.09
C LYS A 4 -42.25 69.96 -11.73
N ARG A 5 -42.00 69.12 -10.73
CA ARG A 5 -40.65 68.68 -10.41
C ARG A 5 -40.17 67.65 -11.44
N ARG A 6 -39.09 67.95 -12.15
CA ARG A 6 -38.40 67.14 -13.14
C ARG A 6 -37.54 66.12 -12.40
N MET A 7 -37.81 64.83 -12.58
CA MET A 7 -36.96 63.73 -12.12
C MET A 7 -35.68 63.72 -12.95
N LYS A 8 -34.56 63.76 -12.24
CA LYS A 8 -33.22 63.72 -12.81
C LYS A 8 -32.84 62.24 -13.00
N ASP A 9 -32.80 61.77 -14.26
CA ASP A 9 -32.33 60.46 -14.64
C ASP A 9 -30.85 60.28 -14.26
N SER A 10 -30.62 59.42 -13.27
CA SER A 10 -29.30 58.99 -12.89
C SER A 10 -28.81 57.91 -13.85
N LYS A 11 -28.07 58.26 -14.87
CA LYS A 11 -27.40 57.37 -15.82
C LYS A 11 -26.29 56.62 -15.08
N ARG A 12 -26.57 55.34 -14.75
CA ARG A 12 -25.55 54.43 -14.16
C ARG A 12 -24.43 54.21 -15.20
N PRO A 13 -23.14 54.37 -14.84
CA PRO A 13 -22.07 54.06 -15.76
C PRO A 13 -22.06 52.56 -16.08
N SER A 14 -22.07 52.22 -17.35
CA SER A 14 -21.86 50.83 -17.82
C SER A 14 -20.45 50.35 -17.44
N PRO A 15 -20.28 49.16 -16.93
CA PRO A 15 -18.93 48.60 -16.66
C PRO A 15 -18.18 48.51 -18.00
N GLY A 16 -17.00 49.17 -18.02
CA GLY A 16 -16.19 49.26 -19.24
C GLY A 16 -15.75 47.84 -19.72
N PRO A 17 -15.49 47.73 -21.03
CA PRO A 17 -15.17 46.42 -21.66
C PRO A 17 -13.94 45.70 -21.04
N VAL A 18 -13.11 46.42 -20.31
CA VAL A 18 -11.95 45.87 -19.60
C VAL A 18 -12.38 45.05 -18.36
N LEU A 19 -13.44 45.50 -17.64
CA LEU A 19 -13.96 44.79 -16.45
C LEU A 19 -14.69 43.53 -16.84
N THR A 20 -15.38 43.50 -17.97
CA THR A 20 -16.06 42.31 -18.50
C THR A 20 -15.04 41.29 -19.04
N LEU A 21 -13.95 41.73 -19.65
CA LEU A 21 -12.89 40.83 -20.12
C LEU A 21 -12.14 40.18 -18.96
N LEU A 22 -11.90 40.92 -17.87
CA LEU A 22 -11.27 40.38 -16.65
C LEU A 22 -12.16 39.35 -15.94
N ALA A 23 -13.47 39.52 -15.92
CA ALA A 23 -14.43 38.57 -15.32
C ALA A 23 -14.50 37.25 -16.12
N VAL A 24 -14.41 37.29 -17.44
CA VAL A 24 -14.44 36.10 -18.30
C VAL A 24 -13.15 35.27 -18.17
N THR A 25 -11.98 35.91 -17.98
CA THR A 25 -10.72 35.17 -17.78
C THR A 25 -10.64 34.47 -16.41
N LEU A 26 -11.28 35.00 -15.37
CA LEU A 26 -11.34 34.38 -14.04
C LEU A 26 -12.26 33.13 -13.99
N LEU A 27 -13.28 33.04 -14.84
CA LEU A 27 -14.16 31.86 -14.90
C LEU A 27 -13.54 30.66 -15.64
N ALA A 28 -12.54 30.89 -16.51
CA ALA A 28 -11.88 29.84 -17.27
C ALA A 28 -10.86 29.02 -16.45
N ALA A 29 -10.48 29.49 -15.24
CA ALA A 29 -9.44 28.87 -14.42
C ALA A 29 -9.92 27.68 -13.54
N CYS A 30 -11.22 27.37 -13.49
CA CYS A 30 -11.78 26.38 -12.55
C CYS A 30 -12.19 25.04 -13.17
N SER A 31 -11.78 24.68 -14.39
CA SER A 31 -12.24 23.43 -15.02
C SER A 31 -11.12 22.49 -15.46
N THR A 32 -10.12 22.25 -14.59
CA THR A 32 -9.27 21.08 -14.74
C THR A 32 -9.61 20.07 -13.62
N SER A 33 -10.79 19.44 -13.74
CA SER A 33 -10.97 18.15 -13.07
C SER A 33 -10.08 17.14 -13.80
N ASN A 34 -8.90 16.87 -13.26
CA ASN A 34 -8.11 15.70 -13.63
C ASN A 34 -8.91 14.44 -13.21
N ARG A 35 -9.91 14.10 -14.02
CA ARG A 35 -10.41 12.73 -14.04
C ARG A 35 -9.23 11.92 -14.53
N ALA A 36 -8.63 11.11 -13.63
CA ALA A 36 -7.66 10.11 -14.01
C ALA A 36 -8.29 9.29 -15.14
N ARG A 37 -7.88 9.58 -16.39
CA ARG A 37 -8.24 8.78 -17.54
C ARG A 37 -7.58 7.44 -17.29
N ILE A 38 -8.35 6.38 -17.10
CA ILE A 38 -7.84 5.01 -17.09
C ILE A 38 -7.25 4.81 -18.48
N GLU A 39 -5.92 4.97 -18.60
CA GLU A 39 -5.23 4.59 -19.81
C GLU A 39 -5.24 3.06 -19.88
N PRO A 40 -5.65 2.46 -21.03
CA PRO A 40 -5.53 1.03 -21.20
C PRO A 40 -4.05 0.66 -21.00
N GLU A 41 -3.79 -0.39 -20.22
CA GLU A 41 -2.44 -0.84 -19.93
C GLU A 41 -1.63 -1.01 -21.22
N ALA A 42 -0.61 -0.18 -21.40
CA ALA A 42 0.36 -0.34 -22.48
C ALA A 42 1.45 -1.30 -21.97
N PHE A 43 1.51 -2.51 -22.54
CA PHE A 43 2.59 -3.47 -22.28
C PHE A 43 3.92 -2.97 -22.87
N GLY A 44 4.40 -1.82 -22.40
CA GLY A 44 5.57 -1.13 -22.97
C GLY A 44 6.82 -1.13 -22.09
N SER A 45 6.71 -1.36 -20.78
CA SER A 45 7.84 -1.36 -19.85
C SER A 45 7.83 -2.60 -18.98
N THR A 46 8.88 -3.42 -19.06
CA THR A 46 9.02 -4.67 -18.31
C THR A 46 9.80 -4.51 -17.00
N THR A 47 10.35 -3.32 -16.72
CA THR A 47 11.37 -3.14 -15.69
C THR A 47 10.86 -2.63 -14.35
N THR A 48 9.69 -2.00 -14.31
CA THR A 48 9.19 -1.35 -13.08
C THR A 48 8.88 -2.35 -11.98
N HIS A 49 8.34 -3.50 -12.35
CA HIS A 49 7.86 -4.53 -11.42
C HIS A 49 8.74 -5.77 -11.37
N ALA A 50 9.91 -5.76 -12.02
CA ALA A 50 10.79 -6.92 -12.08
C ALA A 50 12.26 -6.53 -11.93
N ARG A 51 13.05 -7.40 -11.28
CA ARG A 51 14.51 -7.24 -11.16
C ARG A 51 15.21 -8.58 -11.11
N ASN A 52 16.37 -8.66 -11.80
CA ASN A 52 17.19 -9.86 -11.87
C ASN A 52 18.17 -9.90 -10.70
N TYR A 53 18.42 -11.12 -10.20
CA TYR A 53 19.35 -11.38 -9.11
C TYR A 53 20.26 -12.56 -9.45
N ALA A 54 21.54 -12.45 -9.07
CA ALA A 54 22.52 -13.53 -9.18
C ALA A 54 22.36 -14.52 -8.00
N SER A 55 21.14 -14.97 -7.75
CA SER A 55 20.75 -15.80 -6.63
C SER A 55 19.64 -16.77 -7.06
N PRO A 56 19.57 -17.99 -6.52
CA PRO A 56 18.47 -18.92 -6.80
C PRO A 56 17.11 -18.37 -6.34
N PRO A 57 15.99 -18.77 -6.97
CA PRO A 57 14.65 -18.29 -6.62
C PRO A 57 14.32 -18.41 -5.14
N ALA A 58 14.61 -19.55 -4.52
CA ALA A 58 14.31 -19.78 -3.11
C ALA A 58 15.01 -18.78 -2.17
N ARG A 59 16.28 -18.45 -2.45
CA ARG A 59 17.03 -17.47 -1.67
C ARG A 59 16.51 -16.05 -1.91
N THR A 60 16.18 -15.72 -3.16
CA THR A 60 15.59 -14.42 -3.50
C THR A 60 14.25 -14.22 -2.83
N CYS A 61 13.39 -15.24 -2.79
CA CYS A 61 12.11 -15.17 -2.08
C CYS A 61 12.29 -15.12 -0.55
N GLU A 62 13.30 -15.80 0.02
CA GLU A 62 13.57 -15.66 1.46
C GLU A 62 14.05 -14.24 1.79
N ALA A 63 14.91 -13.62 0.98
CA ALA A 63 15.30 -12.23 1.15
C ALA A 63 14.10 -11.28 0.99
N ALA A 64 13.20 -11.55 0.03
CA ALA A 64 11.95 -10.81 -0.16
C ALA A 64 11.04 -10.89 1.08
N ARG A 65 10.91 -12.07 1.68
CA ARG A 65 10.16 -12.28 2.91
C ARG A 65 10.73 -11.45 4.07
N ARG A 66 12.05 -11.48 4.26
CA ARG A 66 12.74 -10.68 5.29
C ARG A 66 12.59 -9.18 5.03
N ALA A 67 12.65 -8.75 3.78
CA ALA A 67 12.42 -7.37 3.40
C ALA A 67 11.03 -6.90 3.82
N LEU A 68 9.98 -7.67 3.55
CA LEU A 68 8.61 -7.36 3.96
C LEU A 68 8.46 -7.34 5.49
N LEU A 69 9.00 -8.35 6.18
CA LEU A 69 8.97 -8.43 7.64
C LEU A 69 9.65 -7.21 8.28
N SER A 70 10.79 -6.76 7.75
CA SER A 70 11.52 -5.60 8.25
C SER A 70 10.72 -4.29 8.14
N GLN A 71 9.74 -4.24 7.25
CA GLN A 71 8.84 -3.10 7.07
C GLN A 71 7.52 -3.26 7.82
N GLY A 72 7.36 -4.32 8.63
CA GLY A 72 6.16 -4.57 9.44
C GLY A 72 4.99 -5.15 8.64
N PHE A 73 5.25 -5.83 7.54
CA PHE A 73 4.24 -6.63 6.86
C PHE A 73 3.98 -7.93 7.60
N VAL A 74 2.73 -8.35 7.63
CA VAL A 74 2.32 -9.69 8.06
C VAL A 74 2.40 -10.60 6.84
N ILE A 75 3.21 -11.65 6.88
CA ILE A 75 3.32 -12.63 5.79
C ILE A 75 2.07 -13.52 5.83
N THR A 76 1.35 -13.56 4.72
CA THR A 76 0.13 -14.35 4.55
C THR A 76 0.40 -15.70 3.88
N SER A 77 1.40 -15.75 3.00
CA SER A 77 1.89 -16.96 2.36
C SER A 77 3.38 -16.82 2.04
N ALA A 78 4.14 -17.89 2.17
CA ALA A 78 5.54 -17.92 1.75
C ALA A 78 5.98 -19.34 1.38
N ASN A 79 6.64 -19.45 0.23
CA ASN A 79 7.30 -20.68 -0.23
C ASN A 79 8.57 -20.32 -1.03
N ALA A 80 9.22 -21.33 -1.64
CA ALA A 80 10.47 -21.15 -2.36
C ALA A 80 10.37 -20.24 -3.61
N SER A 81 9.16 -19.98 -4.13
CA SER A 81 8.95 -19.26 -5.37
C SER A 81 7.98 -18.07 -5.25
N GLN A 82 7.32 -17.93 -4.09
CA GLN A 82 6.32 -16.87 -3.87
C GLN A 82 6.32 -16.41 -2.42
N VAL A 83 6.09 -15.11 -2.23
CA VAL A 83 5.86 -14.51 -0.92
C VAL A 83 4.73 -13.49 -1.04
N ASP A 84 3.71 -13.65 -0.19
CA ASP A 84 2.60 -12.71 -0.07
C ASP A 84 2.61 -12.11 1.33
N GLY A 85 2.37 -10.81 1.40
CA GLY A 85 2.31 -10.10 2.67
C GLY A 85 1.35 -8.94 2.60
N ARG A 86 0.77 -8.58 3.75
CA ARG A 86 -0.12 -7.43 3.86
C ARG A 86 0.25 -6.55 5.03
N LYS A 87 -0.06 -5.27 4.90
CA LYS A 87 0.11 -4.27 5.96
C LYS A 87 -1.11 -3.36 6.00
N ASN A 88 -1.62 -3.13 7.21
CA ASN A 88 -2.77 -2.28 7.44
C ASN A 88 -2.32 -0.90 7.92
N PHE A 89 -3.00 0.14 7.43
CA PHE A 89 -2.80 1.53 7.81
C PHE A 89 -4.14 2.16 8.13
N GLN A 90 -4.13 3.12 9.03
CA GLN A 90 -5.28 3.96 9.32
C GLN A 90 -4.83 5.43 9.24
N PRO A 91 -4.76 6.02 8.02
CA PRO A 91 -4.31 7.39 7.85
C PRO A 91 -5.28 8.41 8.45
N GLU A 92 -6.58 8.07 8.50
CA GLU A 92 -7.66 8.89 9.03
C GLU A 92 -8.61 8.01 9.86
N HIS A 93 -9.40 8.64 10.74
CA HIS A 93 -10.28 7.92 11.67
C HIS A 93 -11.25 6.95 10.96
N ASP A 94 -11.82 7.36 9.83
CA ASP A 94 -12.85 6.60 9.09
C ASP A 94 -12.28 5.90 7.84
N LEU A 95 -10.97 5.97 7.59
CA LEU A 95 -10.31 5.40 6.42
C LEU A 95 -9.27 4.34 6.82
N HIS A 96 -9.52 3.11 6.43
CA HIS A 96 -8.57 2.01 6.57
C HIS A 96 -7.98 1.66 5.21
N VAL A 97 -6.67 1.48 5.16
CA VAL A 97 -5.92 1.13 3.95
C VAL A 97 -5.20 -0.18 4.19
N VAL A 98 -5.35 -1.12 3.27
CA VAL A 98 -4.61 -2.37 3.25
C VAL A 98 -3.68 -2.34 2.04
N LEU A 99 -2.40 -2.57 2.26
CA LEU A 99 -1.40 -2.74 1.21
C LEU A 99 -1.04 -4.22 1.15
N GLU A 100 -1.33 -4.86 0.02
CA GLU A 100 -0.99 -6.24 -0.26
C GLU A 100 0.19 -6.30 -1.22
N PHE A 101 1.17 -7.14 -0.88
CA PHE A 101 2.37 -7.39 -1.67
C PHE A 101 2.38 -8.82 -2.16
N HIS A 102 2.65 -8.98 -3.45
CA HIS A 102 2.84 -10.27 -4.11
C HIS A 102 4.20 -10.29 -4.77
N VAL A 103 5.06 -11.21 -4.35
CA VAL A 103 6.41 -11.39 -4.89
C VAL A 103 6.51 -12.80 -5.45
N VAL A 104 6.90 -12.91 -6.72
CA VAL A 104 7.16 -14.19 -7.38
C VAL A 104 8.62 -14.23 -7.82
N CYS A 105 9.36 -15.27 -7.41
CA CYS A 105 10.75 -15.45 -7.75
C CYS A 105 10.87 -16.60 -8.77
N ALA A 106 11.00 -16.24 -10.04
CA ALA A 106 11.14 -17.19 -11.13
C ALA A 106 12.61 -17.46 -11.45
N PRO A 107 12.99 -18.68 -11.92
CA PRO A 107 14.34 -18.94 -12.38
C PRO A 107 14.65 -18.12 -13.63
N ASP A 108 15.85 -17.53 -13.69
CA ASP A 108 16.38 -16.84 -14.85
C ASP A 108 17.41 -17.74 -15.54
N GLY A 109 17.01 -18.31 -16.67
CA GLY A 109 17.83 -19.21 -17.48
C GLY A 109 17.95 -20.65 -16.99
N LYS A 110 18.74 -21.44 -17.72
CA LYS A 110 18.95 -22.85 -17.43
C LYS A 110 19.95 -23.00 -16.27
N GLY A 111 19.56 -23.72 -15.21
CA GLY A 111 20.44 -24.05 -14.10
C GLY A 111 20.07 -23.51 -12.73
N GLY A 112 19.03 -22.69 -12.62
CA GLY A 112 18.44 -22.26 -11.34
C GLY A 112 19.32 -21.41 -10.41
N LYS A 113 20.50 -20.94 -10.90
CA LYS A 113 21.46 -20.15 -10.12
C LYS A 113 21.11 -18.64 -10.08
N LYS A 114 20.25 -18.20 -11.01
CA LYS A 114 19.77 -16.81 -11.12
C LYS A 114 18.26 -16.79 -11.05
N SER A 115 17.72 -15.66 -10.66
CA SER A 115 16.28 -15.46 -10.58
C SER A 115 15.85 -14.08 -11.02
N ILE A 116 14.59 -13.98 -11.40
CA ILE A 116 13.87 -12.72 -11.58
C ILE A 116 12.83 -12.64 -10.47
N ALA A 117 12.82 -11.55 -9.71
CA ALA A 117 11.74 -11.25 -8.79
C ALA A 117 10.74 -10.32 -9.47
N PHE A 118 9.51 -10.78 -9.62
CA PHE A 118 8.36 -9.99 -10.05
C PHE A 118 7.60 -9.53 -8.81
N VAL A 119 7.25 -8.25 -8.75
CA VAL A 119 6.59 -7.67 -7.60
C VAL A 119 5.35 -6.93 -8.03
N ASN A 120 4.24 -7.17 -7.36
CA ASN A 120 3.02 -6.40 -7.51
C ASN A 120 2.52 -5.96 -6.13
N ALA A 121 2.00 -4.74 -6.03
CA ALA A 121 1.41 -4.21 -4.81
C ALA A 121 0.03 -3.63 -5.09
N LEU A 122 -0.98 -4.08 -4.31
CA LEU A 122 -2.34 -3.58 -4.36
C LEU A 122 -2.64 -2.76 -3.12
N GLN A 123 -3.33 -1.66 -3.30
CA GLN A 123 -3.82 -0.80 -2.24
C GLN A 123 -5.34 -0.82 -2.21
N ASP A 124 -5.90 -1.42 -1.17
CA ASP A 124 -7.33 -1.42 -0.89
C ASP A 124 -7.67 -0.35 0.13
N ARG A 125 -8.72 0.42 -0.13
CA ARG A 125 -9.26 1.44 0.78
C ARG A 125 -10.62 1.01 1.27
N TYR A 126 -10.82 1.05 2.59
CA TYR A 126 -12.07 0.74 3.26
C TYR A 126 -12.54 1.97 4.00
N ALA A 127 -13.82 2.32 3.83
CA ALA A 127 -14.47 3.38 4.58
C ALA A 127 -15.56 2.82 5.49
N LEU A 128 -15.79 3.47 6.63
CA LEU A 128 -16.84 3.14 7.55
C LEU A 128 -18.17 3.62 6.97
N LYS A 129 -19.09 2.70 6.65
CA LYS A 129 -20.43 3.01 6.19
C LYS A 129 -21.38 2.92 7.38
N LYS A 130 -21.93 4.07 7.78
CA LYS A 130 -23.02 4.14 8.76
C LYS A 130 -24.33 3.77 8.08
N SER A 131 -24.93 2.65 8.42
CA SER A 131 -26.26 2.28 7.96
C SER A 131 -27.28 2.81 8.97
N ASN A 132 -28.00 3.87 8.58
CA ASN A 132 -29.15 4.34 9.35
C ASN A 132 -30.33 3.40 9.05
N ASN A 133 -30.51 2.38 9.84
CA ASN A 133 -31.70 1.54 9.79
C ASN A 133 -32.81 2.25 10.56
N SER A 134 -33.62 3.06 9.88
CA SER A 134 -34.88 3.56 10.43
C SER A 134 -35.96 2.50 10.23
N ALA A 135 -36.25 1.73 11.25
CA ALA A 135 -37.41 0.84 11.26
C ALA A 135 -38.65 1.68 11.59
N SER A 136 -39.52 1.90 10.60
CA SER A 136 -40.84 2.46 10.82
C SER A 136 -41.81 1.34 11.20
N VAL A 137 -42.23 1.32 12.46
CA VAL A 137 -43.35 0.46 12.89
C VAL A 137 -44.65 1.21 12.63
N GLY A 138 -45.38 0.82 11.58
CA GLY A 138 -46.72 1.30 11.29
C GLY A 138 -47.72 0.70 12.28
N VAL A 139 -48.24 1.49 13.21
CA VAL A 139 -49.43 1.13 14.01
C VAL A 139 -50.61 1.70 13.25
N GLY A 140 -51.44 0.80 12.68
CA GLY A 140 -52.63 1.18 11.90
C GLY A 140 -53.55 2.09 12.70
N ALA A 141 -54.18 3.04 11.99
CA ALA A 141 -55.28 3.95 12.33
C ALA A 141 -55.00 5.22 13.15
N ILE A 142 -53.87 5.42 13.83
CA ILE A 142 -53.63 6.65 14.64
C ILE A 142 -52.25 7.28 14.50
N GLY A 143 -51.65 7.20 13.34
CA GLY A 143 -50.37 7.90 13.05
C GLY A 143 -49.11 7.00 13.21
N SER A 144 -48.19 7.19 12.31
CA SER A 144 -46.87 6.53 12.34
C SER A 144 -45.92 7.24 13.30
N LEU A 145 -45.52 6.60 14.37
CA LEU A 145 -44.46 7.07 15.25
C LEU A 145 -43.12 6.48 14.76
N SER A 146 -42.29 7.29 14.14
CA SER A 146 -40.95 6.90 13.76
C SER A 146 -40.03 7.07 14.96
N LEU A 147 -39.68 5.97 15.63
CA LEU A 147 -38.63 5.98 16.64
C LEU A 147 -37.29 5.69 15.94
N PRO A 148 -36.31 6.61 16.01
CA PRO A 148 -34.98 6.30 15.53
C PRO A 148 -34.32 5.28 16.48
N PHE A 149 -34.35 4.02 16.13
CA PHE A 149 -33.48 3.04 16.77
C PHE A 149 -32.10 3.18 16.14
N THR A 150 -31.17 3.79 16.86
CA THR A 150 -29.77 3.89 16.48
C THR A 150 -29.07 2.56 16.82
N SER A 151 -29.33 1.52 16.04
CA SER A 151 -28.36 0.43 15.91
C SER A 151 -27.39 0.86 14.82
N SER A 152 -26.26 1.41 15.22
CA SER A 152 -25.16 1.72 14.31
C SER A 152 -24.45 0.41 13.96
N ASP A 153 -24.94 -0.29 12.96
CA ASP A 153 -24.17 -1.34 12.31
C ASP A 153 -23.13 -0.67 11.40
N ASP A 154 -22.02 -0.25 12.03
CA ASP A 154 -20.89 0.31 11.32
C ASP A 154 -20.18 -0.83 10.58
N SER A 155 -20.26 -0.83 9.24
CA SER A 155 -19.60 -1.83 8.40
C SER A 155 -18.46 -1.20 7.60
N LEU A 156 -17.29 -1.84 7.61
CA LEU A 156 -16.17 -1.49 6.74
C LEU A 156 -16.48 -1.98 5.32
N VAL A 157 -16.59 -1.04 4.38
CA VAL A 157 -16.84 -1.33 2.96
C VAL A 157 -15.63 -0.93 2.15
N ARG A 158 -15.15 -1.84 1.27
CA ARG A 158 -14.10 -1.50 0.31
C ARG A 158 -14.64 -0.49 -0.70
N VAL A 159 -14.04 0.68 -0.74
CA VAL A 159 -14.46 1.81 -1.60
C VAL A 159 -13.54 2.00 -2.80
N ALA A 160 -12.31 1.49 -2.75
CA ALA A 160 -11.36 1.52 -3.86
C ALA A 160 -10.39 0.34 -3.75
N SER A 161 -9.89 -0.12 -4.90
CA SER A 161 -8.79 -1.06 -5.04
C SER A 161 -7.96 -0.61 -6.23
N GLU A 162 -6.67 -0.39 -6.03
CA GLU A 162 -5.78 0.09 -7.09
C GLU A 162 -4.40 -0.55 -6.98
N THR A 163 -3.78 -0.83 -8.13
CA THR A 163 -2.38 -1.26 -8.17
C THR A 163 -1.48 -0.06 -7.98
N VAL A 164 -0.45 -0.20 -7.14
CA VAL A 164 0.58 0.81 -6.97
C VAL A 164 1.43 0.86 -8.24
N THR A 165 1.44 2.00 -8.94
CA THR A 165 2.15 2.16 -10.22
C THR A 165 3.44 2.97 -10.10
N ALA A 166 3.72 3.57 -8.93
CA ALA A 166 4.89 4.42 -8.73
C ALA A 166 6.19 3.62 -8.79
N ALA A 167 7.02 3.83 -9.82
CA ALA A 167 8.30 3.15 -10.00
C ALA A 167 9.23 3.27 -8.79
N SER A 168 9.32 4.46 -8.19
CA SER A 168 10.15 4.72 -7.01
C SER A 168 9.74 3.91 -5.76
N PHE A 169 8.49 3.44 -5.70
CA PHE A 169 8.03 2.55 -4.63
C PHE A 169 8.68 1.18 -4.77
N TYR A 170 8.67 0.61 -5.97
CA TYR A 170 9.30 -0.68 -6.27
C TYR A 170 10.83 -0.61 -6.17
N ASP A 171 11.45 0.47 -6.63
CA ASP A 171 12.89 0.68 -6.51
C ASP A 171 13.36 0.62 -5.06
N ARG A 172 12.66 1.27 -4.14
CA ARG A 172 12.99 1.19 -2.71
C ARG A 172 12.86 -0.21 -2.15
N TYR A 173 11.83 -0.94 -2.56
CA TYR A 173 11.65 -2.33 -2.17
C TYR A 173 12.79 -3.22 -2.70
N PHE A 174 13.15 -3.10 -3.96
CA PHE A 174 14.23 -3.88 -4.57
C PHE A 174 15.60 -3.60 -3.95
N VAL A 175 15.87 -2.36 -3.57
CA VAL A 175 17.09 -2.01 -2.82
C VAL A 175 17.10 -2.73 -1.46
N LEU A 176 15.97 -2.77 -0.77
CA LEU A 176 15.85 -3.47 0.51
C LEU A 176 16.03 -4.98 0.35
N LEU A 177 15.41 -5.59 -0.66
CA LEU A 177 15.57 -7.00 -0.98
C LEU A 177 17.05 -7.35 -1.25
N GLN A 178 17.73 -6.52 -2.05
CA GLN A 178 19.16 -6.71 -2.34
C GLN A 178 20.03 -6.65 -1.09
N ARG A 179 19.70 -5.78 -0.14
CA ARG A 179 20.41 -5.70 1.16
C ARG A 179 20.31 -7.02 1.93
N PHE A 180 19.13 -7.63 2.00
CA PHE A 180 18.95 -8.91 2.69
C PHE A 180 19.65 -10.07 1.98
N LEU A 181 19.71 -10.05 0.63
CA LEU A 181 20.52 -11.00 -0.13
C LEU A 181 22.01 -10.88 0.19
N ALA A 182 22.55 -9.67 0.31
CA ALA A 182 23.96 -9.45 0.62
C ALA A 182 24.32 -9.97 2.02
N VAL A 183 23.48 -9.73 3.03
CA VAL A 183 23.69 -10.24 4.39
C VAL A 183 23.73 -11.77 4.41
N ASP A 184 22.88 -12.44 3.64
CA ASP A 184 22.88 -13.91 3.55
C ASP A 184 24.18 -14.46 2.94
N TYR A 185 24.79 -13.78 1.97
CA TYR A 185 26.08 -14.16 1.41
C TYR A 185 27.21 -14.03 2.44
N GLU A 186 27.25 -12.93 3.20
CA GLU A 186 28.26 -12.73 4.25
C GLU A 186 28.17 -13.81 5.33
N GLN A 187 26.97 -14.22 5.74
CA GLN A 187 26.79 -15.26 6.76
C GLN A 187 27.20 -16.63 6.25
N GLU A 188 26.99 -16.96 4.98
CA GLU A 188 27.46 -18.24 4.39
C GLU A 188 28.96 -18.25 4.28
N GLU A 189 29.62 -17.16 3.91
CA GLU A 189 31.06 -17.06 3.82
C GLU A 189 31.72 -17.24 5.19
N ILE A 190 31.19 -16.62 6.24
CA ILE A 190 31.64 -16.78 7.62
C ILE A 190 31.51 -18.24 8.07
N LYS A 191 30.37 -18.88 7.77
CA LYS A 191 30.12 -20.29 8.14
C LYS A 191 30.99 -21.25 7.36
N ALA A 192 31.36 -20.94 6.12
CA ALA A 192 32.24 -21.74 5.30
C ALA A 192 33.72 -21.65 5.74
N VAL A 193 34.09 -20.53 6.37
CA VAL A 193 35.44 -20.28 6.90
C VAL A 193 35.62 -20.83 8.33
N GLU A 194 34.51 -21.16 9.04
CA GLU A 194 34.60 -21.80 10.36
C GLU A 194 35.23 -23.21 10.21
N PRO A 195 36.45 -23.46 10.77
CA PRO A 195 37.13 -24.72 10.53
C PRO A 195 36.31 -25.85 11.15
N ALA A 196 35.98 -26.83 10.33
CA ALA A 196 35.44 -28.12 10.75
C ALA A 196 36.44 -28.82 11.67
N GLY A 197 36.46 -28.49 12.96
CA GLY A 197 37.46 -29.06 13.83
C GLY A 197 37.51 -28.61 15.28
N LEU A 198 36.46 -28.05 15.83
CA LEU A 198 36.37 -27.90 17.30
C LEU A 198 35.03 -28.46 17.79
N THR A 199 34.90 -29.81 17.66
CA THR A 199 34.00 -30.51 18.57
C THR A 199 34.59 -30.34 19.96
N PRO A 200 33.89 -29.78 20.94
CA PRO A 200 34.30 -29.80 22.32
C PRO A 200 34.43 -31.27 22.77
N GLN A 201 35.65 -31.74 22.90
CA GLN A 201 35.88 -33.10 23.44
C GLN A 201 35.42 -33.08 24.89
N PRO A 202 34.46 -33.94 25.27
CA PRO A 202 34.04 -34.04 26.66
C PRO A 202 35.23 -34.32 27.55
N PRO A 203 35.33 -33.72 28.74
CA PRO A 203 36.47 -33.92 29.63
C PRO A 203 36.63 -35.40 29.98
N LYS A 204 37.82 -35.95 29.71
CA LYS A 204 38.14 -37.33 30.03
C LYS A 204 37.97 -37.53 31.54
N PRO A 205 37.20 -38.55 31.99
CA PRO A 205 37.06 -38.82 33.42
C PRO A 205 38.42 -39.03 34.07
N ALA A 206 38.74 -38.26 35.07
CA ALA A 206 39.92 -38.48 35.90
C ALA A 206 39.80 -39.86 36.57
N ALA A 207 40.80 -40.73 36.32
CA ALA A 207 40.89 -42.01 36.98
C ALA A 207 41.10 -41.78 38.51
N ILE A 208 40.08 -42.14 39.28
CA ILE A 208 40.21 -42.17 40.74
C ILE A 208 41.12 -43.34 41.08
N ALA A 209 42.33 -43.03 41.48
CA ALA A 209 43.22 -44.02 42.04
C ALA A 209 42.67 -44.50 43.39
N ALA A 210 42.14 -45.72 43.43
CA ALA A 210 41.79 -46.36 44.68
C ALA A 210 43.05 -46.79 45.38
N SER A 211 43.42 -46.06 46.40
CA SER A 211 44.36 -46.57 47.43
C SER A 211 43.59 -47.37 48.48
N ALA A 212 43.80 -48.68 48.48
CA ALA A 212 43.36 -49.55 49.56
C ALA A 212 44.47 -49.77 50.58
N PRO A 213 44.15 -50.14 51.80
CA PRO A 213 44.98 -50.11 52.99
C PRO A 213 46.06 -51.19 53.06
#